data_28fe8dcbfe3a264f55d19ac1a6db6be3
#
_entry.id   28fe8dcbfe3a264f55d19ac1a6db6be3
#
_cell.length_a   1.000
_cell.length_b   1.000
_cell.length_c   1.000
_cell.angle_alpha   90.00
_cell.angle_beta   90.00
_cell.angle_gamma   90.00
#
_symmetry.space_group_name_H-M   'P 1'
#
loop_
_entity.id
_entity.type
_entity.pdbx_description
1 polymer ?
#
loop_
_entity_poly.entity_id
_entity_poly.type
_entity_poly.pdbx_seq_one_letter_code
_entity_poly.pdbx_strand_id
1 'polypeptide(L)'
;MPDANNYYPRVIHPQLTADLSLYRVVAVMGARQVGKSTICEEIAEAQGFARRTLDDRDVREQALADPEGFLADLGDRGAFIDEVQRAPDLLLAIKAVVDRDGRNGQYLLSGSNQPKVGKSVSDSLVGRATYRTLRPLTLSELRLDEEHRGWSFLFGSDEAALIAELERRAESSGPLDWKSVVQTGGLPRVVAAPPPPSGCRPTRASPADTRRLC
;
A
#
# COMPACT_ATOMS: atom_id res chain seq x y z
N MET A 1 -13.49 14.39 5.91
CA MET A 1 -13.97 13.25 6.71
C MET A 1 -13.68 11.98 5.92
N PRO A 2 -13.24 10.88 6.54
CA PRO A 2 -13.10 9.63 5.79
C PRO A 2 -14.48 9.29 5.19
N ASP A 3 -14.46 8.70 3.98
CA ASP A 3 -15.67 8.22 3.32
C ASP A 3 -16.43 7.24 4.20
N ALA A 4 -17.70 6.95 3.88
CA ALA A 4 -18.58 6.05 4.64
C ALA A 4 -17.95 4.67 4.96
N ASN A 5 -16.84 4.31 4.29
CA ASN A 5 -16.04 3.10 4.48
C ASN A 5 -14.75 3.30 5.31
N ASN A 6 -14.54 4.44 5.99
CA ASN A 6 -13.28 4.74 6.70
C ASN A 6 -12.02 4.65 5.80
N TYR A 7 -12.14 4.95 4.51
CA TYR A 7 -11.02 4.99 3.59
C TYR A 7 -10.23 6.30 3.73
N TYR A 8 -8.92 6.18 3.83
CA TYR A 8 -7.98 7.30 3.84
C TYR A 8 -7.25 7.36 2.50
N PRO A 9 -7.46 8.41 1.66
CA PRO A 9 -6.70 8.59 0.44
C PRO A 9 -5.20 8.56 0.72
N ARG A 10 -4.45 7.84 -0.12
CA ARG A 10 -3.02 7.65 0.09
C ARG A 10 -2.20 8.46 -0.91
N VAL A 11 -1.24 9.22 -0.39
CA VAL A 11 -0.33 10.06 -1.20
C VAL A 11 0.40 9.25 -2.29
N ILE A 12 0.68 7.98 -2.01
CA ILE A 12 1.38 7.10 -2.94
C ILE A 12 0.49 6.60 -4.11
N HIS A 13 -0.82 6.74 -4.03
CA HIS A 13 -1.76 6.17 -5.02
C HIS A 13 -1.45 6.62 -6.47
N PRO A 14 -1.30 7.93 -6.79
CA PRO A 14 -0.98 8.36 -8.15
C PRO A 14 0.33 7.78 -8.66
N GLN A 15 1.32 7.63 -7.78
CA GLN A 15 2.61 7.04 -8.13
C GLN A 15 2.51 5.55 -8.46
N LEU A 16 1.71 4.79 -7.70
CA LEU A 16 1.48 3.36 -7.99
C LEU A 16 0.79 3.17 -9.34
N THR A 17 -0.17 4.03 -9.66
CA THR A 17 -0.85 4.01 -10.96
C THR A 17 0.10 4.36 -12.11
N ALA A 18 0.97 5.36 -11.92
CA ALA A 18 2.00 5.69 -12.91
C ALA A 18 3.03 4.56 -13.06
N ASP A 19 3.43 3.92 -11.97
CA ASP A 19 4.38 2.80 -12.00
C ASP A 19 3.85 1.62 -12.84
N LEU A 20 2.55 1.34 -12.82
CA LEU A 20 1.94 0.29 -13.65
C LEU A 20 2.09 0.56 -15.16
N SER A 21 2.17 1.82 -15.57
CA SER A 21 2.42 2.15 -16.98
C SER A 21 3.91 2.05 -17.37
N LEU A 22 4.82 2.04 -16.40
CA LEU A 22 6.26 2.05 -16.61
C LEU A 22 6.93 0.69 -16.37
N TYR A 23 6.37 -0.13 -15.48
CA TYR A 23 6.97 -1.41 -15.07
C TYR A 23 6.02 -2.57 -15.33
N ARG A 24 6.60 -3.74 -15.60
CA ARG A 24 5.83 -4.98 -15.81
C ARG A 24 5.16 -5.46 -14.53
N VAL A 25 5.84 -5.26 -13.40
CA VAL A 25 5.37 -5.66 -12.06
C VAL A 25 5.54 -4.48 -11.11
N VAL A 26 4.51 -4.22 -10.32
CA VAL A 26 4.55 -3.25 -9.22
C VAL A 26 4.29 -3.99 -7.91
N ALA A 27 5.23 -3.92 -6.97
CA ALA A 27 5.14 -4.59 -5.69
C ALA A 27 4.99 -3.57 -4.54
N VAL A 28 3.87 -3.63 -3.82
CA VAL A 28 3.56 -2.80 -2.66
C VAL A 28 3.87 -3.56 -1.38
N MET A 29 4.97 -3.18 -0.74
CA MET A 29 5.45 -3.79 0.49
C MET A 29 5.15 -2.91 1.69
N GLY A 30 5.12 -3.47 2.89
CA GLY A 30 4.92 -2.68 4.10
C GLY A 30 4.41 -3.50 5.28
N ALA A 31 4.37 -2.89 6.46
CA ALA A 31 3.90 -3.54 7.67
C ALA A 31 2.46 -4.07 7.54
N ARG A 32 2.09 -4.97 8.43
CA ARG A 32 0.69 -5.41 8.52
C ARG A 32 -0.22 -4.25 8.90
N GLN A 33 -1.45 -4.25 8.39
CA GLN A 33 -2.51 -3.28 8.71
C GLN A 33 -2.26 -1.83 8.26
N VAL A 34 -1.27 -1.58 7.39
CA VAL A 34 -1.02 -0.23 6.84
C VAL A 34 -1.94 0.13 5.66
N GLY A 35 -2.79 -0.82 5.18
CA GLY A 35 -3.74 -0.59 4.10
C GLY A 35 -3.24 -1.00 2.71
N LYS A 36 -2.27 -1.95 2.61
CA LYS A 36 -1.77 -2.43 1.32
C LYS A 36 -2.85 -3.04 0.43
N SER A 37 -3.58 -4.02 0.97
CA SER A 37 -4.64 -4.70 0.23
C SER A 37 -5.70 -3.70 -0.22
N THR A 38 -6.10 -2.77 0.63
CA THR A 38 -7.10 -1.75 0.33
C THR A 38 -6.72 -0.87 -0.87
N ILE A 39 -5.50 -0.29 -0.86
CA ILE A 39 -5.05 0.55 -1.98
C ILE A 39 -4.83 -0.25 -3.26
N CYS A 40 -4.32 -1.49 -3.15
CA CYS A 40 -4.12 -2.35 -4.30
C CYS A 40 -5.45 -2.84 -4.90
N GLU A 41 -6.45 -3.12 -4.08
CA GLU A 41 -7.81 -3.46 -4.52
C GLU A 41 -8.46 -2.31 -5.29
N GLU A 42 -8.36 -1.08 -4.79
CA GLU A 42 -8.86 0.12 -5.47
C GLU A 42 -8.22 0.29 -6.85
N ILE A 43 -6.89 0.19 -6.92
CA ILE A 43 -6.16 0.29 -8.19
C ILE A 43 -6.54 -0.87 -9.13
N ALA A 44 -6.63 -2.09 -8.62
CA ALA A 44 -6.98 -3.27 -9.39
C ALA A 44 -8.40 -3.17 -9.97
N GLU A 45 -9.34 -2.62 -9.21
CA GLU A 45 -10.70 -2.37 -9.67
C GLU A 45 -10.73 -1.33 -10.79
N ALA A 46 -10.05 -0.21 -10.61
CA ALA A 46 -9.95 0.84 -11.62
C ALA A 46 -9.28 0.36 -12.92
N GLN A 47 -8.32 -0.57 -12.83
CA GLN A 47 -7.61 -1.15 -13.99
C GLN A 47 -8.33 -2.38 -14.58
N GLY A 48 -9.38 -2.90 -13.95
CA GLY A 48 -10.05 -4.13 -14.37
C GLY A 48 -9.20 -5.39 -14.21
N PHE A 49 -8.30 -5.42 -13.23
CA PHE A 49 -7.42 -6.57 -12.96
C PHE A 49 -8.18 -7.74 -12.33
N ALA A 50 -7.74 -8.95 -12.64
CA ALA A 50 -8.12 -10.12 -11.85
C ALA A 50 -7.56 -9.97 -10.43
N ARG A 51 -8.33 -10.40 -9.40
CA ARG A 51 -7.93 -10.26 -8.01
C ARG A 51 -7.85 -11.64 -7.34
N ARG A 52 -6.72 -11.91 -6.68
CA ARG A 52 -6.50 -13.15 -5.90
C ARG A 52 -5.78 -12.81 -4.60
N THR A 53 -6.17 -13.46 -3.52
CA THR A 53 -5.44 -13.38 -2.25
C THR A 53 -4.92 -14.75 -1.84
N LEU A 54 -3.63 -14.80 -1.51
CA LEU A 54 -3.00 -16.02 -0.99
C LEU A 54 -3.23 -16.22 0.51
N ASP A 55 -4.02 -15.34 1.15
CA ASP A 55 -4.60 -15.61 2.46
C ASP A 55 -5.67 -16.69 2.39
N ASP A 56 -6.42 -16.75 1.28
CA ASP A 56 -7.31 -17.85 0.98
C ASP A 56 -6.50 -19.15 0.79
N ARG A 57 -6.94 -20.21 1.47
CA ARG A 57 -6.24 -21.48 1.50
C ARG A 57 -6.27 -22.16 0.13
N ASP A 58 -7.44 -22.22 -0.50
CA ASP A 58 -7.62 -22.95 -1.74
C ASP A 58 -6.86 -22.26 -2.88
N VAL A 59 -6.95 -20.92 -2.94
CA VAL A 59 -6.19 -20.09 -3.89
C VAL A 59 -4.68 -20.29 -3.72
N ARG A 60 -4.22 -20.33 -2.47
CA ARG A 60 -2.80 -20.57 -2.17
C ARG A 60 -2.35 -21.97 -2.54
N GLU A 61 -3.13 -23.00 -2.23
CA GLU A 61 -2.82 -24.39 -2.60
C GLU A 61 -2.74 -24.55 -4.12
N GLN A 62 -3.63 -23.93 -4.88
CA GLN A 62 -3.56 -23.88 -6.35
C GLN A 62 -2.27 -23.19 -6.83
N ALA A 63 -1.96 -22.02 -6.31
CA ALA A 63 -0.75 -21.27 -6.69
C ALA A 63 0.56 -21.99 -6.35
N LEU A 64 0.56 -22.84 -5.30
CA LEU A 64 1.72 -23.65 -4.92
C LEU A 64 1.83 -24.93 -5.75
N ALA A 65 0.70 -25.56 -6.11
CA ALA A 65 0.69 -26.80 -6.88
C ALA A 65 1.04 -26.59 -8.36
N ASP A 66 0.51 -25.54 -8.97
CA ASP A 66 0.74 -25.18 -10.37
C ASP A 66 0.81 -23.66 -10.54
N PRO A 67 1.97 -23.02 -10.28
CA PRO A 67 2.14 -21.59 -10.43
C PRO A 67 1.89 -21.05 -11.85
N GLU A 68 2.23 -21.82 -12.87
CA GLU A 68 2.05 -21.41 -14.28
C GLU A 68 0.58 -21.46 -14.68
N GLY A 69 -0.11 -22.54 -14.37
CA GLY A 69 -1.56 -22.67 -14.57
C GLY A 69 -2.35 -21.61 -13.80
N PHE A 70 -1.96 -21.34 -12.54
CA PHE A 70 -2.55 -20.29 -11.74
C PHE A 70 -2.45 -18.91 -12.43
N LEU A 71 -1.28 -18.57 -12.99
CA LEU A 71 -1.10 -17.30 -13.70
C LEU A 71 -1.87 -17.27 -15.03
N ALA A 72 -1.97 -18.39 -15.74
CA ALA A 72 -2.74 -18.49 -16.98
C ALA A 72 -4.24 -18.25 -16.74
N ASP A 73 -4.79 -18.71 -15.62
CA ASP A 73 -6.19 -18.50 -15.22
C ASP A 73 -6.52 -17.03 -14.88
N LEU A 74 -5.52 -16.18 -14.64
CA LEU A 74 -5.73 -14.75 -14.38
C LEU A 74 -6.04 -13.95 -15.66
N GLY A 75 -5.74 -14.51 -16.83
CA GLY A 75 -5.98 -13.88 -18.13
C GLY A 75 -5.01 -12.74 -18.45
N ASP A 76 -5.31 -12.03 -19.55
CA ASP A 76 -4.36 -11.06 -20.14
C ASP A 76 -4.53 -9.62 -19.64
N ARG A 77 -5.55 -9.31 -18.85
CA ARG A 77 -5.84 -7.92 -18.41
C ARG A 77 -4.94 -7.41 -17.30
N GLY A 78 -4.11 -8.28 -16.74
CA GLY A 78 -3.32 -8.01 -15.54
C GLY A 78 -3.98 -8.55 -14.28
N ALA A 79 -3.19 -8.67 -13.21
CA ALA A 79 -3.67 -9.26 -11.97
C ALA A 79 -3.10 -8.57 -10.72
N PHE A 80 -3.94 -8.47 -9.71
CA PHE A 80 -3.54 -8.16 -8.34
C PHE A 80 -3.47 -9.45 -7.51
N ILE A 81 -2.29 -9.71 -6.92
CA ILE A 81 -2.04 -10.87 -6.06
C ILE A 81 -1.61 -10.38 -4.69
N ASP A 82 -2.47 -10.61 -3.69
CA ASP A 82 -2.24 -10.20 -2.30
C ASP A 82 -1.48 -11.27 -1.52
N GLU A 83 -0.62 -10.82 -0.57
CA GLU A 83 0.22 -11.64 0.32
C GLU A 83 1.15 -12.62 -0.43
N VAL A 84 1.77 -12.14 -1.52
CA VAL A 84 2.59 -12.94 -2.46
C VAL A 84 3.73 -13.72 -1.78
N GLN A 85 4.20 -13.30 -0.59
CA GLN A 85 5.22 -14.03 0.16
C GLN A 85 4.77 -15.42 0.66
N ARG A 86 3.47 -15.74 0.55
CA ARG A 86 2.94 -17.06 0.91
C ARG A 86 3.17 -18.13 -0.13
N ALA A 87 3.48 -17.73 -1.39
CA ALA A 87 3.85 -18.61 -2.48
C ALA A 87 5.10 -18.06 -3.20
N PRO A 88 6.30 -18.22 -2.63
CA PRO A 88 7.53 -17.64 -3.18
C PRO A 88 7.83 -18.10 -4.63
N ASP A 89 7.55 -19.35 -4.95
CA ASP A 89 7.81 -19.91 -6.28
C ASP A 89 6.96 -19.26 -7.37
N LEU A 90 5.82 -18.68 -7.01
CA LEU A 90 4.98 -17.90 -7.92
C LEU A 90 5.74 -16.70 -8.52
N LEU A 91 6.70 -16.11 -7.80
CA LEU A 91 7.52 -15.02 -8.31
C LEU A 91 8.46 -15.47 -9.45
N LEU A 92 8.87 -16.74 -9.46
CA LEU A 92 9.64 -17.31 -10.57
C LEU A 92 8.77 -17.51 -11.81
N ALA A 93 7.54 -17.98 -11.61
CA ALA A 93 6.57 -18.09 -12.71
C ALA A 93 6.18 -16.71 -13.27
N ILE A 94 5.93 -15.71 -12.40
CA ILE A 94 5.69 -14.32 -12.81
C ILE A 94 6.87 -13.81 -13.66
N LYS A 95 8.12 -14.05 -13.23
CA LYS A 95 9.30 -13.69 -14.00
C LYS A 95 9.26 -14.28 -15.41
N ALA A 96 8.99 -15.58 -15.53
CA ALA A 96 8.94 -16.26 -16.83
C ALA A 96 7.86 -15.66 -17.76
N VAL A 97 6.68 -15.34 -17.20
CA VAL A 97 5.59 -14.69 -17.94
C VAL A 97 5.99 -13.30 -18.42
N VAL A 98 6.50 -12.43 -17.53
CA VAL A 98 6.84 -11.04 -17.90
C VAL A 98 8.07 -10.95 -18.80
N ASP A 99 8.94 -11.97 -18.81
CA ASP A 99 10.06 -12.04 -19.76
C ASP A 99 9.61 -12.41 -21.17
N ARG A 100 8.58 -13.25 -21.28
CA ARG A 100 7.98 -13.64 -22.55
C ARG A 100 7.06 -12.54 -23.11
N ASP A 101 6.21 -11.96 -22.27
CA ASP A 101 5.31 -10.88 -22.62
C ASP A 101 5.82 -9.57 -22.01
N GLY A 102 6.45 -8.74 -22.82
CA GLY A 102 7.12 -7.51 -22.39
C GLY A 102 6.19 -6.36 -21.98
N ARG A 103 4.86 -6.55 -21.86
CA ARG A 103 3.90 -5.50 -21.51
C ARG A 103 4.15 -4.96 -20.09
N ASN A 104 3.89 -3.67 -19.91
CA ASN A 104 3.83 -3.07 -18.57
C ASN A 104 2.47 -3.33 -17.91
N GLY A 105 2.40 -3.20 -16.58
CA GLY A 105 1.17 -3.31 -15.80
C GLY A 105 0.57 -4.72 -15.76
N GLN A 106 1.39 -5.77 -15.86
CA GLN A 106 0.87 -7.13 -15.83
C GLN A 106 0.50 -7.58 -14.42
N TYR A 107 1.31 -7.22 -13.42
CA TYR A 107 1.09 -7.66 -12.06
C TYR A 107 1.23 -6.52 -11.06
N LEU A 108 0.23 -6.41 -10.19
CA LEU A 108 0.27 -5.64 -8.96
C LEU A 108 0.36 -6.64 -7.81
N LEU A 109 1.40 -6.56 -7.00
CA LEU A 109 1.67 -7.50 -5.91
C LEU A 109 1.61 -6.76 -4.58
N SER A 110 1.10 -7.41 -3.54
CA SER A 110 1.26 -6.91 -2.18
C SER A 110 1.91 -7.95 -1.28
N GLY A 111 2.63 -7.47 -0.27
CA GLY A 111 3.27 -8.35 0.68
C GLY A 111 3.73 -7.66 1.95
N SER A 112 3.86 -8.42 3.03
CA SER A 112 4.45 -7.91 4.27
C SER A 112 5.97 -7.89 4.18
N ASN A 113 6.62 -6.84 4.73
CA ASN A 113 8.07 -6.71 4.86
C ASN A 113 8.62 -7.74 5.88
N GLN A 114 8.44 -9.02 5.65
CA GLN A 114 9.10 -10.03 6.46
C GLN A 114 10.37 -10.49 5.73
N PRO A 115 11.54 -10.43 6.39
CA PRO A 115 12.83 -10.80 5.78
C PRO A 115 12.95 -12.29 5.42
N LYS A 116 11.87 -13.06 5.53
CA LYS A 116 11.81 -14.49 5.20
C LYS A 116 11.57 -14.79 3.71
N VAL A 117 11.20 -13.81 2.90
CA VAL A 117 11.32 -13.97 1.44
C VAL A 117 12.81 -13.85 1.14
N GLY A 118 13.48 -14.98 1.00
CA GLY A 118 14.93 -15.02 0.84
C GLY A 118 15.42 -14.07 -0.25
N LYS A 119 16.60 -13.49 -0.09
CA LYS A 119 17.23 -12.57 -1.06
C LYS A 119 17.14 -13.10 -2.50
N SER A 120 17.15 -14.42 -2.67
CA SER A 120 17.06 -15.09 -3.99
C SER A 120 15.74 -14.87 -4.73
N VAL A 121 14.62 -14.64 -4.03
CA VAL A 121 13.30 -14.52 -4.67
C VAL A 121 12.98 -13.06 -5.01
N SER A 122 13.39 -12.09 -4.18
CA SER A 122 13.31 -10.67 -4.54
C SER A 122 14.26 -10.34 -5.71
N ASP A 123 15.41 -11.03 -5.79
CA ASP A 123 16.37 -10.86 -6.88
C ASP A 123 15.82 -11.39 -8.22
N SER A 124 14.83 -12.29 -8.20
CA SER A 124 14.26 -12.86 -9.44
C SER A 124 13.55 -11.82 -10.31
N LEU A 125 12.99 -10.76 -9.74
CA LEU A 125 12.27 -9.70 -10.45
C LEU A 125 13.09 -8.42 -10.66
N VAL A 126 14.40 -8.44 -10.39
CA VAL A 126 15.31 -7.29 -10.63
C VAL A 126 15.23 -6.85 -12.10
N GLY A 127 15.06 -5.55 -12.33
CA GLY A 127 14.90 -4.94 -13.65
C GLY A 127 13.51 -5.13 -14.30
N ARG A 128 12.58 -5.85 -13.64
CA ARG A 128 11.22 -6.10 -14.13
C ARG A 128 10.15 -5.52 -13.22
N ALA A 129 10.48 -5.44 -11.93
CA ALA A 129 9.58 -4.93 -10.91
C ALA A 129 10.10 -3.65 -10.27
N THR A 130 9.17 -2.77 -9.90
CA THR A 130 9.41 -1.70 -8.94
C THR A 130 8.81 -2.07 -7.58
N TYR A 131 9.50 -1.70 -6.51
CA TYR A 131 9.07 -1.96 -5.14
C TYR A 131 8.73 -0.64 -4.47
N ARG A 132 7.52 -0.54 -3.93
CA ARG A 132 7.06 0.63 -3.17
C ARG A 132 6.75 0.22 -1.74
N THR A 133 7.21 1.01 -0.80
CA THR A 133 6.91 0.76 0.62
C THR A 133 5.74 1.62 1.06
N LEU A 134 4.63 0.98 1.38
CA LEU A 134 3.49 1.64 2.02
C LEU A 134 3.76 1.77 3.52
N ARG A 135 3.84 3.00 3.99
CA ARG A 135 4.00 3.34 5.40
C ARG A 135 2.65 3.55 6.07
N PRO A 136 2.59 3.58 7.41
CA PRO A 136 1.41 4.08 8.12
C PRO A 136 0.99 5.46 7.60
N LEU A 137 -0.24 5.88 7.91
CA LEU A 137 -0.76 7.18 7.50
C LEU A 137 0.17 8.30 7.94
N THR A 138 0.47 9.19 7.01
CA THR A 138 1.20 10.43 7.27
C THR A 138 0.27 11.46 7.92
N LEU A 139 0.83 12.54 8.46
CA LEU A 139 0.02 13.62 9.04
C LEU A 139 -0.88 14.29 8.01
N SER A 140 -0.43 14.44 6.78
CA SER A 140 -1.25 14.98 5.69
C SER A 140 -2.41 14.05 5.33
N GLU A 141 -2.18 12.74 5.28
CA GLU A 141 -3.24 11.75 5.05
C GLU A 141 -4.25 11.71 6.22
N LEU A 142 -3.78 11.86 7.47
CA LEU A 142 -4.63 11.93 8.66
C LEU A 142 -5.53 13.16 8.69
N ARG A 143 -5.03 14.31 8.17
CA ARG A 143 -5.77 15.56 8.11
C ARG A 143 -6.72 15.63 6.93
N LEU A 144 -6.68 14.64 6.04
CA LEU A 144 -7.41 14.65 4.76
C LEU A 144 -7.12 15.93 3.97
N ASP A 145 -5.87 16.37 4.02
CA ASP A 145 -5.41 17.54 3.29
C ASP A 145 -5.43 17.18 1.81
N GLU A 146 -6.45 17.60 1.08
CA GLU A 146 -6.69 17.23 -0.32
C GLU A 146 -5.57 17.71 -1.25
N GLU A 147 -4.79 18.70 -0.81
CA GLU A 147 -3.62 19.19 -1.52
C GLU A 147 -2.34 18.48 -1.06
N HIS A 148 -2.22 17.20 -1.36
CA HIS A 148 -0.99 16.42 -1.15
C HIS A 148 0.17 16.84 -2.06
N ARG A 149 0.28 18.11 -2.35
CA ARG A 149 1.37 18.68 -3.13
C ARG A 149 2.67 18.69 -2.35
N GLY A 150 3.14 17.63 -1.80
CA GLY A 150 4.46 17.55 -1.17
C GLY A 150 5.26 18.87 -1.21
N TRP A 151 6.54 18.80 -1.25
CA TRP A 151 7.43 19.98 -1.40
C TRP A 151 7.73 20.33 -2.88
N SER A 152 7.07 19.69 -3.85
CA SER A 152 7.31 19.92 -5.29
C SER A 152 7.02 21.34 -5.74
N PHE A 153 6.11 22.05 -5.05
CA PHE A 153 5.82 23.46 -5.31
C PHE A 153 7.04 24.37 -5.08
N LEU A 154 8.03 23.95 -4.26
CA LEU A 154 9.27 24.69 -4.05
C LEU A 154 10.13 24.79 -5.31
N PHE A 155 9.95 23.90 -6.28
CA PHE A 155 10.83 23.80 -7.44
C PHE A 155 10.23 24.42 -8.73
N GLY A 156 9.02 24.91 -8.70
CA GLY A 156 8.33 25.42 -9.88
C GLY A 156 7.62 26.77 -9.72
N SER A 157 7.69 27.36 -8.51
CA SER A 157 6.99 28.60 -8.19
C SER A 157 7.97 29.77 -8.09
N ASP A 158 7.53 30.96 -8.47
CA ASP A 158 8.23 32.18 -8.12
C ASP A 158 8.12 32.47 -6.61
N GLU A 159 8.93 33.41 -6.11
CA GLU A 159 9.00 33.73 -4.68
C GLU A 159 7.65 34.15 -4.09
N ALA A 160 6.86 34.94 -4.81
CA ALA A 160 5.56 35.41 -4.35
C ALA A 160 4.55 34.28 -4.24
N ALA A 161 4.50 33.39 -5.24
CA ALA A 161 3.66 32.21 -5.23
C ALA A 161 4.07 31.22 -4.14
N LEU A 162 5.38 31.11 -3.85
CA LEU A 162 5.90 30.29 -2.80
C LEU A 162 5.46 30.79 -1.40
N ILE A 163 5.60 32.10 -1.16
CA ILE A 163 5.19 32.74 0.11
C ILE A 163 3.69 32.55 0.32
N ALA A 164 2.86 32.87 -0.69
CA ALA A 164 1.43 32.73 -0.61
C ALA A 164 1.00 31.27 -0.29
N GLU A 165 1.66 30.29 -0.89
CA GLU A 165 1.37 28.87 -0.64
C GLU A 165 1.80 28.46 0.78
N LEU A 166 2.93 28.96 1.30
CA LEU A 166 3.36 28.69 2.66
C LEU A 166 2.41 29.32 3.70
N GLU A 167 1.95 30.55 3.46
CA GLU A 167 0.97 31.24 4.32
C GLU A 167 -0.36 30.48 4.33
N ARG A 168 -0.88 30.10 3.17
CA ARG A 168 -2.11 29.29 3.05
C ARG A 168 -2.01 27.97 3.81
N ARG A 169 -0.85 27.29 3.73
CA ARG A 169 -0.62 26.04 4.46
C ARG A 169 -0.52 26.26 5.97
N ALA A 170 0.10 27.35 6.39
CA ALA A 170 0.19 27.70 7.80
C ALA A 170 -1.18 27.98 8.40
N GLU A 171 -2.05 28.70 7.69
CA GLU A 171 -3.42 29.00 8.10
C GLU A 171 -4.32 27.75 8.15
N SER A 172 -4.22 26.87 7.15
CA SER A 172 -4.99 25.61 7.10
C SER A 172 -4.50 24.58 8.13
N SER A 173 -3.26 24.70 8.58
CA SER A 173 -2.65 23.82 9.57
C SER A 173 -2.98 24.29 10.98
N GLY A 174 -4.14 23.91 11.52
CA GLY A 174 -4.42 24.10 12.95
C GLY A 174 -3.33 23.47 13.86
N PRO A 175 -3.27 23.85 15.15
CA PRO A 175 -2.27 23.33 16.07
C PRO A 175 -2.31 21.79 16.10
N LEU A 176 -1.14 21.17 15.88
CA LEU A 176 -1.01 19.72 15.91
C LEU A 176 -0.93 19.26 17.37
N ASP A 177 -1.92 18.49 17.81
CA ASP A 177 -1.78 17.73 19.06
C ASP A 177 -0.86 16.51 18.82
N TRP A 178 0.45 16.78 18.80
CA TRP A 178 1.47 15.75 18.59
C TRP A 178 1.40 14.62 19.62
N LYS A 179 0.89 14.88 20.84
CA LYS A 179 0.74 13.86 21.89
C LYS A 179 -0.30 12.83 21.48
N SER A 180 -1.45 13.29 21.01
CA SER A 180 -2.51 12.43 20.49
C SER A 180 -2.00 11.62 19.28
N VAL A 181 -1.31 12.25 18.34
CA VAL A 181 -0.74 11.56 17.17
C VAL A 181 0.26 10.49 17.57
N VAL A 182 1.15 10.76 18.52
CA VAL A 182 2.13 9.78 19.00
C VAL A 182 1.44 8.61 19.71
N GLN A 183 0.38 8.87 20.46
CA GLN A 183 -0.38 7.85 21.17
C GLN A 183 -1.18 6.96 20.22
N THR A 184 -1.84 7.55 19.22
CA THR A 184 -2.69 6.85 18.25
C THR A 184 -1.87 6.15 17.17
N GLY A 185 -0.76 6.77 16.76
CA GLY A 185 0.02 6.32 15.61
C GLY A 185 -0.71 6.55 14.28
N GLY A 186 -0.22 5.92 13.22
CA GLY A 186 -0.72 6.10 11.85
C GLY A 186 -1.33 4.85 11.22
N LEU A 187 -1.70 3.82 12.00
CA LEU A 187 -2.38 2.65 11.45
C LEU A 187 -3.85 2.98 11.16
N PRO A 188 -4.36 2.79 9.92
CA PRO A 188 -5.72 3.18 9.54
C PRO A 188 -6.80 2.69 10.50
N ARG A 189 -6.74 1.43 10.93
CA ARG A 189 -7.71 0.85 11.87
C ARG A 189 -7.68 1.50 13.25
N VAL A 190 -6.50 1.93 13.72
CA VAL A 190 -6.36 2.58 15.03
C VAL A 190 -6.89 4.00 14.97
N VAL A 191 -6.60 4.70 13.87
CA VAL A 191 -7.07 6.07 13.64
C VAL A 191 -8.59 6.14 13.49
N ALA A 192 -9.18 5.15 12.81
CA ALA A 192 -10.63 5.05 12.62
C ALA A 192 -11.39 4.56 13.87
N ALA A 193 -10.68 4.00 14.85
CA ALA A 193 -11.32 3.53 16.09
C ALA A 193 -11.78 4.72 16.97
N PRO A 194 -12.94 4.63 17.65
CA PRO A 194 -13.32 5.64 18.61
C PRO A 194 -12.25 5.75 19.72
N PRO A 195 -12.03 6.95 20.29
CA PRO A 195 -11.07 7.10 21.37
C PRO A 195 -11.42 6.17 22.53
N PRO A 196 -10.42 5.56 23.20
CA PRO A 196 -10.67 4.70 24.34
C PRO A 196 -11.38 5.51 25.46
N PRO A 197 -12.25 4.86 26.24
CA PRO A 197 -12.92 5.53 27.34
C PRO A 197 -11.89 6.17 28.28
N SER A 198 -12.21 7.35 28.78
CA SER A 198 -11.35 8.14 29.68
C SER A 198 -10.95 7.29 30.89
N GLY A 199 -9.65 6.97 31.01
CA GLY A 199 -9.11 6.13 32.09
C GLY A 199 -8.34 4.88 31.62
N CYS A 200 -8.51 4.43 30.39
CA CYS A 200 -7.68 3.37 29.81
C CYS A 200 -6.29 3.91 29.43
N ARG A 201 -5.24 3.46 30.10
CA ARG A 201 -3.88 3.67 29.62
C ARG A 201 -3.65 2.76 28.41
N PRO A 202 -3.10 3.28 27.30
CA PRO A 202 -2.68 2.41 26.20
C PRO A 202 -1.61 1.47 26.73
N THR A 203 -1.97 0.20 26.92
CA THR A 203 -0.98 -0.85 27.12
C THR A 203 -0.17 -0.97 25.83
N ARG A 204 1.14 -1.16 25.95
CA ARG A 204 2.01 -1.49 24.80
C ARG A 204 1.48 -2.78 24.17
N ALA A 205 0.52 -2.66 23.27
CA ALA A 205 -0.05 -3.80 22.58
C ALA A 205 1.01 -4.39 21.66
N SER A 206 1.37 -5.64 21.88
CA SER A 206 2.01 -6.44 20.86
C SER A 206 1.12 -6.45 19.60
N PRO A 207 1.69 -6.44 18.38
CA PRO A 207 0.92 -6.46 17.12
C PRO A 207 -0.05 -7.65 16.97
N ALA A 208 0.00 -8.62 17.87
CA ALA A 208 -0.84 -9.82 17.85
C ALA A 208 -2.13 -9.71 18.69
N ASP A 209 -2.30 -8.68 19.53
CA ASP A 209 -3.37 -8.65 20.52
C ASP A 209 -4.33 -7.47 20.35
N THR A 210 -4.94 -7.38 19.16
CA THR A 210 -5.99 -6.39 18.87
C THR A 210 -7.36 -6.81 19.44
N ARG A 211 -7.48 -7.91 20.20
CA ARG A 211 -8.76 -8.44 20.69
C ARG A 211 -9.07 -8.16 22.15
N ARG A 212 -8.20 -7.45 22.87
CA ARG A 212 -8.45 -7.04 24.25
C ARG A 212 -8.18 -5.55 24.43
N LEU A 213 -9.07 -4.76 23.89
CA LEU A 213 -9.28 -3.40 24.37
C LEU A 213 -10.44 -3.45 25.39
N CYS A 214 -10.09 -3.38 26.65
CA CYS A 214 -10.91 -3.31 27.89
C CYS A 214 -12.18 -4.13 27.92
#